data_bf75501c8476d82584f2fa8814155004
#
_entry.id   bf75501c8476d82584f2fa8814155004
#
_cell.length_a   1.000
_cell.length_b   1.000
_cell.length_c   1.000
_cell.angle_alpha   90.00
_cell.angle_beta   90.00
_cell.angle_gamma   90.00
#
_symmetry.space_group_name_H-M   'P 1'
#
loop_
_entity.id
_entity.type
_entity.pdbx_description
1 polymer ?
#
loop_
_entity_poly.entity_id
_entity_poly.type
_entity_poly.pdbx_seq_one_letter_code
_entity_poly.pdbx_strand_id
1 'polypeptide(L)'
;MIPGGYVNTESQTADGAAQSAKLNVKVMVIDDSKTIRRSAETLLKKVGCEVITAIDGFEALAKITEHKPDIIFVDIMMPRLDGYQTCALIKNNQTFTATPVIMLSSKDSIFDRARGRIVGSEKYLTKPFSKEDLINAITTHVG
;
A
#
# COMPACT_ATOMS: atom_id res chain seq x y z
N MET A 1 21.34 -4.50 -24.11
CA MET A 1 21.01 -3.90 -23.93
C MET A 1 20.96 -3.50 -23.66
N ILE A 2 20.80 -3.69 -23.64
CA ILE A 2 20.52 -2.92 -23.13
C ILE A 2 20.19 -2.29 -23.18
N PRO A 3 20.22 -2.37 -23.37
CA PRO A 3 19.78 -1.51 -23.09
C PRO A 3 19.55 -0.81 -22.63
N GLY A 4 19.61 -0.87 -22.57
CA GLY A 4 19.07 0.01 -21.96
C GLY A 4 19.06 0.35 -21.52
N GLY A 5 19.30 0.04 -21.71
CA GLY A 5 19.00 0.57 -21.15
C GLY A 5 19.33 0.55 -20.79
N TYR A 6 19.65 0.29 -20.66
CA TYR A 6 19.76 0.45 -19.99
C TYR A 6 20.20 0.82 -19.55
N VAL A 7 20.62 0.75 -19.72
CA VAL A 7 20.87 1.26 -19.05
C VAL A 7 21.26 1.78 -18.52
N ASN A 8 21.63 1.83 -18.51
CA ASN A 8 21.74 2.42 -17.81
C ASN A 8 22.05 2.90 -17.22
N THR A 9 22.44 2.93 -17.20
CA THR A 9 22.51 3.41 -16.46
C THR A 9 22.86 3.96 -15.82
N GLU A 10 23.12 4.11 -15.66
CA GLU A 10 23.08 4.60 -14.97
C GLU A 10 23.35 4.99 -14.18
N SER A 11 23.82 5.09 -13.99
CA SER A 11 23.72 5.38 -13.15
C SER A 11 23.98 5.57 -12.30
N GLN A 12 24.28 5.54 -12.01
CA GLN A 12 24.05 5.53 -11.17
C GLN A 12 24.46 5.68 -10.21
N THR A 13 24.69 5.60 -9.81
CA THR A 13 24.66 5.58 -8.83
C THR A 13 24.87 5.65 -7.78
N ALA A 14 25.03 5.68 -7.28
CA ALA A 14 24.88 5.51 -6.25
C ALA A 14 24.63 5.70 -5.34
N ASP A 15 24.21 5.91 -5.17
CA ASP A 15 23.56 5.80 -4.45
C ASP A 15 23.07 5.24 -4.48
N GLY A 16 23.22 5.34 -4.69
CA GLY A 16 22.43 4.90 -4.77
C GLY A 16 22.08 4.15 -5.01
N ALA A 17 22.67 3.83 -5.03
CA ALA A 17 22.05 2.96 -5.68
C ALA A 17 21.03 2.51 -5.41
N ALA A 18 21.02 2.27 -4.72
CA ALA A 18 19.90 1.83 -4.61
C ALA A 18 18.95 2.76 -4.99
N GLN A 19 19.22 3.59 -5.34
CA GLN A 19 18.38 4.19 -5.74
C GLN A 19 17.91 4.04 -6.78
N SER A 20 18.21 3.39 -6.96
CA SER A 20 17.91 3.43 -8.11
C SER A 20 16.70 2.92 -8.61
N ALA A 21 16.31 1.85 -8.32
CA ALA A 21 15.11 1.28 -8.87
C ALA A 21 13.90 1.95 -8.28
N LYS A 22 13.16 2.62 -9.11
CA LYS A 22 11.88 3.21 -8.75
C LYS A 22 10.80 2.18 -8.97
N LEU A 23 9.86 2.08 -8.04
CA LEU A 23 8.80 1.10 -8.14
C LEU A 23 7.72 1.48 -9.15
N ASN A 24 7.52 2.77 -9.40
CA ASN A 24 6.50 3.26 -10.36
C ASN A 24 5.13 2.67 -10.11
N VAL A 25 4.76 2.53 -8.84
CA VAL A 25 3.51 1.91 -8.42
C VAL A 25 2.66 2.98 -7.76
N LYS A 26 1.36 2.92 -7.99
CA LYS A 26 0.42 3.82 -7.34
C LYS A 26 -0.12 3.13 -6.10
N VAL A 27 0.10 3.73 -4.94
CA VAL A 27 -0.22 3.15 -3.64
C VAL A 27 -1.26 4.01 -2.93
N MET A 28 -2.32 3.38 -2.42
CA MET A 28 -3.27 4.06 -1.55
C MET A 28 -3.01 3.65 -0.11
N VAL A 29 -2.97 4.63 0.80
CA VAL A 29 -2.80 4.39 2.24
C VAL A 29 -4.00 4.95 2.97
N ILE A 30 -4.73 4.08 3.65
CA ILE A 30 -5.95 4.42 4.37
C ILE A 30 -5.68 4.23 5.86
N ASP A 31 -5.63 5.33 6.60
CA ASP A 31 -5.36 5.28 8.04
C ASP A 31 -5.85 6.59 8.64
N ASP A 32 -6.55 6.52 9.77
CA ASP A 32 -7.06 7.72 10.43
C ASP A 32 -5.95 8.49 11.16
N SER A 33 -4.78 7.89 11.35
CA SER A 33 -3.63 8.54 11.96
C SER A 33 -2.86 9.35 10.93
N LYS A 34 -2.79 10.66 11.13
CA LYS A 34 -2.01 11.55 10.27
C LYS A 34 -0.53 11.17 10.29
N THR A 35 0.00 10.78 11.44
CA THR A 35 1.39 10.38 11.59
C THR A 35 1.70 9.15 10.73
N ILE A 36 0.83 8.15 10.75
CA ILE A 36 1.01 6.94 9.94
C ILE A 36 0.91 7.28 8.45
N ARG A 37 -0.09 8.08 8.05
CA ARG A 37 -0.22 8.47 6.63
C ARG A 37 1.03 9.18 6.13
N ARG A 38 1.55 10.14 6.92
CA ARG A 38 2.75 10.88 6.54
C ARG A 38 3.98 10.00 6.48
N SER A 39 4.13 9.11 7.46
CA SER A 39 5.25 8.17 7.49
C SER A 39 5.26 7.28 6.25
N ALA A 40 4.13 6.67 5.95
CA ALA A 40 4.01 5.81 4.77
C ALA A 40 4.26 6.60 3.49
N GLU A 41 3.68 7.78 3.38
CA GLU A 41 3.84 8.62 2.19
C GLU A 41 5.30 8.98 1.96
N THR A 42 5.99 9.40 3.02
CA THR A 42 7.41 9.77 2.93
C THR A 42 8.26 8.59 2.47
N LEU A 43 8.04 7.43 3.08
CA LEU A 43 8.82 6.22 2.75
C LEU A 43 8.55 5.77 1.31
N LEU A 44 7.29 5.78 0.89
CA LEU A 44 6.91 5.30 -0.42
C LEU A 44 7.35 6.24 -1.54
N LYS A 45 7.28 7.55 -1.31
CA LYS A 45 7.75 8.53 -2.31
C LYS A 45 9.25 8.40 -2.55
N LYS A 46 10.02 8.07 -1.52
CA LYS A 46 11.47 7.88 -1.67
C LYS A 46 11.82 6.77 -2.64
N VAL A 47 10.95 5.78 -2.79
CA VAL A 47 11.20 4.66 -3.70
C VAL A 47 10.42 4.78 -5.01
N GLY A 48 9.90 5.96 -5.29
CA GLY A 48 9.32 6.26 -6.59
C GLY A 48 7.84 5.95 -6.73
N CYS A 49 7.13 5.70 -5.63
CA CYS A 49 5.69 5.46 -5.68
C CYS A 49 4.91 6.75 -5.75
N GLU A 50 3.80 6.71 -6.45
CA GLU A 50 2.77 7.74 -6.34
C GLU A 50 1.87 7.34 -5.19
N VAL A 51 1.57 8.25 -4.26
CA VAL A 51 0.83 7.92 -3.04
C VAL A 51 -0.46 8.71 -2.96
N ILE A 52 -1.57 8.00 -2.74
CA ILE A 52 -2.88 8.58 -2.48
C ILE A 52 -3.22 8.23 -1.03
N THR A 53 -3.59 9.21 -0.23
CA THR A 53 -3.97 8.95 1.16
C THR A 53 -5.45 9.16 1.37
N ALA A 54 -6.01 8.44 2.35
CA ALA A 54 -7.39 8.59 2.77
C ALA A 54 -7.45 8.46 4.29
N ILE A 55 -8.32 9.24 4.92
CA ILE A 55 -8.43 9.26 6.38
C ILE A 55 -9.36 8.17 6.91
N ASP A 56 -10.22 7.64 6.08
CA ASP A 56 -11.16 6.57 6.47
C ASP A 56 -11.61 5.79 5.23
N GLY A 57 -12.43 4.76 5.47
CA GLY A 57 -12.92 3.92 4.39
C GLY A 57 -13.84 4.63 3.41
N PHE A 58 -14.60 5.60 3.89
CA PHE A 58 -15.51 6.35 3.02
C PHE A 58 -14.74 7.23 2.04
N GLU A 59 -13.73 7.93 2.53
CA GLU A 59 -12.87 8.73 1.65
C GLU A 59 -12.13 7.84 0.65
N ALA A 60 -11.66 6.68 1.11
CA ALA A 60 -10.99 5.73 0.24
C ALA A 60 -11.87 5.29 -0.91
N LEU A 61 -13.12 4.92 -0.61
CA LEU A 61 -14.06 4.47 -1.65
C LEU A 61 -14.38 5.58 -2.64
N ALA A 62 -14.40 6.83 -2.17
CA ALA A 62 -14.61 7.97 -3.06
C ALA A 62 -13.42 8.19 -3.99
N LYS A 63 -12.20 7.96 -3.50
CA LYS A 63 -10.96 8.22 -4.27
C LYS A 63 -10.53 7.06 -5.17
N ILE A 64 -10.89 5.84 -4.80
CA ILE A 64 -10.34 4.66 -5.46
C ILE A 64 -10.70 4.59 -6.95
N THR A 65 -11.91 4.97 -7.31
CA THR A 65 -12.36 4.92 -8.69
C THR A 65 -11.61 5.90 -9.56
N GLU A 66 -11.30 7.06 -9.02
CA GLU A 66 -10.59 8.10 -9.75
C GLU A 66 -9.11 7.75 -9.90
N HIS A 67 -8.48 7.30 -8.83
CA HIS A 67 -7.03 7.13 -8.78
C HIS A 67 -6.56 5.73 -9.21
N LYS A 68 -7.38 4.71 -9.06
CA LYS A 68 -7.08 3.33 -9.47
C LYS A 68 -5.72 2.86 -8.97
N PRO A 69 -5.55 2.73 -7.65
CA PRO A 69 -4.26 2.30 -7.10
C PRO A 69 -3.92 0.86 -7.48
N ASP A 70 -2.63 0.58 -7.51
CA ASP A 70 -2.12 -0.77 -7.80
C ASP A 70 -2.10 -1.64 -6.56
N ILE A 71 -2.01 -1.03 -5.38
CA ILE A 71 -2.01 -1.73 -4.09
C ILE A 71 -2.58 -0.79 -3.03
N ILE A 72 -3.22 -1.36 -2.02
CA ILE A 72 -3.88 -0.59 -0.96
C ILE A 72 -3.41 -1.10 0.40
N PHE A 73 -2.99 -0.16 1.26
CA PHE A 73 -2.72 -0.43 2.67
C PHE A 73 -3.84 0.20 3.48
N VAL A 74 -4.48 -0.58 4.36
CA VAL A 74 -5.62 -0.09 5.12
C VAL A 74 -5.49 -0.47 6.60
N ASP A 75 -5.66 0.54 7.47
CA ASP A 75 -5.69 0.34 8.91
C ASP A 75 -6.92 -0.49 9.31
N ILE A 76 -6.72 -1.46 10.19
CA ILE A 76 -7.81 -2.31 10.69
C ILE A 76 -8.76 -1.50 11.57
N MET A 77 -8.18 -0.70 12.48
CA MET A 77 -8.95 0.02 13.50
C MET A 77 -9.27 1.42 13.06
N MET A 78 -10.42 1.59 12.44
CA MET A 78 -10.92 2.91 12.03
C MET A 78 -12.37 3.06 12.49
N PRO A 79 -12.80 4.30 12.82
CA PRO A 79 -14.18 4.51 13.23
C PRO A 79 -15.15 4.32 12.07
N ARG A 80 -16.36 3.88 12.38
CA ARG A 80 -17.50 3.72 11.47
C ARG A 80 -17.30 2.58 10.48
N LEU A 81 -16.26 2.61 9.67
CA LEU A 81 -15.98 1.60 8.67
C LEU A 81 -14.55 1.10 8.93
N ASP A 82 -14.41 -0.08 9.54
CA ASP A 82 -13.08 -0.63 9.85
C ASP A 82 -12.36 -1.15 8.61
N GLY A 83 -11.13 -1.62 8.80
CA GLY A 83 -10.32 -2.10 7.67
C GLY A 83 -10.89 -3.33 6.99
N TYR A 84 -11.49 -4.25 7.75
CA TYR A 84 -12.11 -5.44 7.16
C TYR A 84 -13.31 -5.05 6.29
N GLN A 85 -14.16 -4.17 6.80
CA GLN A 85 -15.33 -3.69 6.06
C GLN A 85 -14.90 -2.94 4.81
N THR A 86 -13.90 -2.08 4.94
CA THR A 86 -13.37 -1.32 3.79
C THR A 86 -12.82 -2.28 2.73
N CYS A 87 -12.04 -3.27 3.14
CA CYS A 87 -11.48 -4.27 2.23
C CYS A 87 -12.60 -5.03 1.50
N ALA A 88 -13.63 -5.47 2.24
CA ALA A 88 -14.74 -6.19 1.64
C ALA A 88 -15.44 -5.36 0.57
N LEU A 89 -15.65 -4.07 0.83
CA LEU A 89 -16.29 -3.18 -0.14
C LEU A 89 -15.42 -2.96 -1.37
N ILE A 90 -14.11 -2.81 -1.17
CA ILE A 90 -13.16 -2.68 -2.29
C ILE A 90 -13.20 -3.93 -3.16
N LYS A 91 -13.08 -5.10 -2.54
CA LYS A 91 -13.01 -6.38 -3.26
C LYS A 91 -14.32 -6.73 -3.94
N ASN A 92 -15.45 -6.24 -3.45
CA ASN A 92 -16.75 -6.44 -4.09
C ASN A 92 -16.90 -5.65 -5.39
N ASN A 93 -16.09 -4.64 -5.60
CA ASN A 93 -16.10 -3.89 -6.86
C ASN A 93 -15.26 -4.66 -7.87
N GLN A 94 -15.88 -5.07 -8.98
CA GLN A 94 -15.21 -5.89 -10.00
C GLN A 94 -13.92 -5.28 -10.51
N THR A 95 -13.87 -3.95 -10.60
CA THR A 95 -12.66 -3.24 -11.04
C THR A 95 -11.48 -3.48 -10.11
N PHE A 96 -11.75 -3.67 -8.80
CA PHE A 96 -10.71 -3.74 -7.78
C PHE A 96 -10.60 -5.10 -7.10
N THR A 97 -11.32 -6.11 -7.60
CA THR A 97 -11.26 -7.46 -7.01
C THR A 97 -9.83 -8.00 -6.98
N ALA A 98 -9.04 -7.72 -8.00
CA ALA A 98 -7.66 -8.21 -8.09
C ALA A 98 -6.63 -7.26 -7.46
N THR A 99 -7.05 -6.09 -6.99
CA THR A 99 -6.13 -5.14 -6.38
C THR A 99 -5.71 -5.65 -5.01
N PRO A 100 -4.40 -5.84 -4.75
CA PRO A 100 -3.96 -6.34 -3.44
C PRO A 100 -4.29 -5.36 -2.32
N VAL A 101 -4.81 -5.89 -1.22
CA VAL A 101 -5.11 -5.12 -0.01
C VAL A 101 -4.30 -5.69 1.14
N ILE A 102 -3.48 -4.85 1.74
CA ILE A 102 -2.61 -5.19 2.86
C ILE A 102 -3.17 -4.49 4.10
N MET A 103 -3.43 -5.25 5.15
CA MET A 103 -3.98 -4.71 6.39
C MET A 103 -2.87 -4.18 7.29
N LEU A 104 -3.11 -3.04 7.92
CA LEU A 104 -2.17 -2.46 8.88
C LEU A 104 -2.71 -2.68 10.30
N SER A 105 -1.97 -3.42 11.11
CA SER A 105 -2.38 -3.79 12.46
C SER A 105 -1.47 -3.12 13.49
N SER A 106 -2.04 -2.48 14.51
CA SER A 106 -1.24 -1.92 15.60
C SER A 106 -0.85 -3.01 16.59
N LYS A 107 0.07 -2.69 17.51
CA LYS A 107 0.46 -3.62 18.57
C LYS A 107 -0.71 -3.97 19.47
N ASP A 108 -1.67 -3.06 19.63
CA ASP A 108 -2.79 -3.22 20.53
C ASP A 108 -3.98 -3.91 19.87
N SER A 109 -3.92 -4.14 18.57
CA SER A 109 -4.97 -4.86 17.85
C SER A 109 -4.39 -6.15 17.29
N ILE A 110 -5.22 -7.20 17.28
CA ILE A 110 -4.80 -8.50 16.77
C ILE A 110 -5.45 -8.70 15.42
N PHE A 111 -4.63 -8.97 14.41
CA PHE A 111 -5.15 -9.27 13.09
C PHE A 111 -5.86 -10.63 13.10
N ASP A 112 -7.12 -10.63 12.71
CA ASP A 112 -7.91 -11.84 12.58
C ASP A 112 -7.66 -12.41 11.18
N ARG A 113 -6.84 -13.46 11.12
CA ARG A 113 -6.45 -14.06 9.84
C ARG A 113 -7.63 -14.65 9.08
N ALA A 114 -8.55 -15.28 9.79
CA ALA A 114 -9.73 -15.86 9.16
C ALA A 114 -10.60 -14.77 8.55
N ARG A 115 -10.84 -13.69 9.30
CA ARG A 115 -11.64 -12.58 8.82
C ARG A 115 -10.95 -11.89 7.64
N GLY A 116 -9.62 -11.74 7.71
CA GLY A 116 -8.84 -11.17 6.61
C GLY A 116 -9.01 -11.96 5.32
N ARG A 117 -8.97 -13.30 5.40
CA ARG A 117 -9.17 -14.14 4.23
C ARG A 117 -10.58 -14.00 3.67
N ILE A 118 -11.57 -13.95 4.55
CA ILE A 118 -12.97 -13.83 4.13
C ILE A 118 -13.20 -12.55 3.31
N VAL A 119 -12.61 -11.43 3.75
CA VAL A 119 -12.78 -10.17 3.03
C VAL A 119 -11.79 -10.00 1.87
N GLY A 120 -10.87 -10.94 1.69
CA GLY A 120 -9.99 -10.96 0.53
C GLY A 120 -8.69 -10.21 0.67
N SER A 121 -8.26 -9.86 1.90
CA SER A 121 -6.95 -9.23 2.08
C SER A 121 -5.83 -10.24 1.81
N GLU A 122 -4.74 -9.77 1.21
CA GLU A 122 -3.62 -10.63 0.83
C GLU A 122 -2.61 -10.84 1.96
N LYS A 123 -2.48 -9.85 2.86
CA LYS A 123 -1.46 -9.89 3.90
C LYS A 123 -1.77 -8.84 4.95
N TYR A 124 -1.01 -8.87 6.06
CA TYR A 124 -1.04 -7.79 7.03
C TYR A 124 0.38 -7.40 7.42
N LEU A 125 0.53 -6.15 7.88
CA LEU A 125 1.77 -5.63 8.45
C LEU A 125 1.45 -5.04 9.82
N THR A 126 2.41 -5.15 10.73
CA THR A 126 2.28 -4.57 12.07
C THR A 126 2.89 -3.18 12.09
N LYS A 127 2.19 -2.23 12.70
CA LYS A 127 2.72 -0.88 12.91
C LYS A 127 3.57 -0.85 14.18
N PRO A 128 4.71 -0.18 14.20
CA PRO A 128 5.29 0.58 13.10
C PRO A 128 5.91 -0.34 12.04
N PHE A 129 5.73 0.04 10.78
CA PHE A 129 6.32 -0.70 9.66
C PHE A 129 7.58 0.02 9.19
N SER A 130 8.50 -0.75 8.61
CA SER A 130 9.71 -0.20 8.02
C SER A 130 9.51 0.04 6.53
N LYS A 131 10.47 0.76 5.93
CA LYS A 131 10.51 0.92 4.48
C LYS A 131 10.55 -0.44 3.79
N GLU A 132 11.37 -1.36 4.33
CA GLU A 132 11.50 -2.71 3.78
C GLU A 132 10.19 -3.48 3.84
N ASP A 133 9.43 -3.33 4.92
CA ASP A 133 8.11 -3.97 5.02
C ASP A 133 7.20 -3.53 3.89
N LEU A 134 7.18 -2.22 3.62
CA LEU A 134 6.34 -1.67 2.55
C LEU A 134 6.80 -2.13 1.18
N ILE A 135 8.10 -2.07 0.92
CA ILE A 135 8.67 -2.49 -0.35
C ILE A 135 8.41 -3.97 -0.61
N ASN A 136 8.62 -4.81 0.41
CA ASN A 136 8.38 -6.24 0.27
C ASN A 136 6.92 -6.56 -0.03
N ALA A 137 5.98 -5.86 0.61
CA ALA A 137 4.57 -6.05 0.32
C ALA A 137 4.25 -5.68 -1.13
N ILE A 138 4.80 -4.57 -1.60
CA ILE A 138 4.57 -4.11 -2.97
C ILE A 138 5.17 -5.10 -3.97
N THR A 139 6.44 -5.46 -3.81
CA THR A 139 7.12 -6.32 -4.78
C THR A 139 6.56 -7.74 -4.79
N THR A 140 6.01 -8.19 -3.67
CA THR A 140 5.39 -9.52 -3.59
C THR A 140 4.02 -9.57 -4.27
N HIS A 141 3.24 -8.50 -4.16
CA HIS A 141 1.83 -8.53 -4.54
C HIS A 141 1.51 -7.74 -5.81
N VAL A 142 2.37 -6.82 -6.23
CA VAL A 142 2.17 -6.08 -7.48
C VAL A 142 3.03 -6.72 -8.54
N GLY A 143 2.38 -7.30 -9.48
CA GLY A 143 3.07 -7.98 -10.58
C GLY A 143 3.22 -7.10 -11.80
#